data_a80af9a97b3fa39d1273d4db2d838505
#
_entry.id   a80af9a97b3fa39d1273d4db2d838505
#
_cell.length_a   1.000
_cell.length_b   1.000
_cell.length_c   1.000
_cell.angle_alpha   90.00
_cell.angle_beta   90.00
_cell.angle_gamma   90.00
#
_symmetry.space_group_name_H-M   'P 1'
#
loop_
_entity.id
_entity.type
_entity.pdbx_description
1 polymer ?
#
loop_
_entity_poly.entity_id
_entity_poly.type
_entity_poly.pdbx_seq_one_letter_code
_entity_poly.pdbx_strand_id
1 'polypeptide(L)'
;MVAPQFVLRDTEGTVHGPDEWSRAQAIVIFFTTIDCPLSNSYVPEMNRIRQTYSDRGVAFYAVQTDTTIAEAEVRRHARDFAFSFPVLIDPRQSLVQLAGATATPEVAVLSKSGKVLYLGRIDNRIEDFDKRRSVVTESDLRNALDAVLAGRPVPHARTPVVGCGINFLTQEKKP
;
A
#
# COMPACT_ATOMS: atom_id res chain seq x y z
N MET A 1 12.70 -18.12 8.48
CA MET A 1 11.50 -17.60 7.79
C MET A 1 11.92 -17.25 6.37
N VAL A 2 11.30 -17.87 5.37
CA VAL A 2 11.65 -17.63 3.96
C VAL A 2 11.11 -16.27 3.57
N ALA A 3 11.94 -15.42 2.94
CA ALA A 3 11.48 -14.15 2.42
C ALA A 3 10.36 -14.36 1.39
N PRO A 4 9.37 -13.47 1.32
CA PRO A 4 8.28 -13.62 0.36
C PRO A 4 8.84 -13.63 -1.06
N GLN A 5 8.41 -14.60 -1.85
CA GLN A 5 8.83 -14.75 -3.23
C GLN A 5 7.87 -13.92 -4.10
N PHE A 6 8.32 -12.76 -4.53
CA PHE A 6 7.62 -11.99 -5.55
C PHE A 6 8.64 -11.34 -6.49
N VAL A 7 8.27 -11.21 -7.73
CA VAL A 7 9.00 -10.42 -8.73
C VAL A 7 7.92 -9.70 -9.54
N LEU A 8 7.82 -8.39 -9.37
CA LEU A 8 6.81 -7.57 -10.00
C LEU A 8 7.44 -6.40 -10.75
N ARG A 9 6.85 -6.03 -11.86
CA ARG A 9 7.21 -4.82 -12.59
C ARG A 9 6.36 -3.66 -12.10
N ASP A 10 6.95 -2.48 -12.08
CA ASP A 10 6.19 -1.25 -11.93
C ASP A 10 5.67 -0.72 -13.28
N THR A 11 4.93 0.37 -13.25
CA THR A 11 4.37 1.00 -14.44
C THR A 11 5.41 1.53 -15.44
N GLU A 12 6.66 1.69 -15.02
CA GLU A 12 7.77 2.13 -15.88
C GLU A 12 8.63 0.96 -16.37
N GLY A 13 8.26 -0.29 -16.03
CA GLY A 13 8.93 -1.51 -16.47
C GLY A 13 10.10 -1.94 -15.57
N THR A 14 10.38 -1.23 -14.49
CA THR A 14 11.42 -1.62 -13.52
C THR A 14 10.95 -2.82 -12.70
N VAL A 15 11.82 -3.79 -12.53
CA VAL A 15 11.56 -5.01 -11.76
C VAL A 15 11.90 -4.80 -10.29
N HIS A 16 11.00 -5.19 -9.41
CA HIS A 16 11.12 -5.12 -7.96
C HIS A 16 10.97 -6.51 -7.35
N GLY A 17 11.72 -6.78 -6.28
CA GLY A 17 11.70 -8.07 -5.63
C GLY A 17 12.18 -8.03 -4.19
N PRO A 18 12.28 -9.20 -3.52
CA PRO A 18 12.61 -9.31 -2.09
C PRO A 18 13.97 -8.71 -1.71
N ASP A 19 14.91 -8.63 -2.65
CA ASP A 19 16.24 -8.07 -2.39
C ASP A 19 16.19 -6.59 -1.99
N GLU A 20 15.22 -5.84 -2.49
CA GLU A 20 15.01 -4.44 -2.09
C GLU A 20 14.54 -4.36 -0.62
N TRP A 21 13.70 -5.32 -0.22
CA TRP A 21 13.16 -5.37 1.14
C TRP A 21 14.24 -5.69 2.17
N SER A 22 15.20 -6.54 1.82
CA SER A 22 16.29 -6.92 2.71
C SER A 22 17.15 -5.73 3.15
N ARG A 23 17.17 -4.66 2.36
CA ARG A 23 17.94 -3.43 2.62
C ARG A 23 17.13 -2.37 3.37
N ALA A 24 15.81 -2.54 3.47
CA ALA A 24 14.93 -1.58 4.10
C ALA A 24 14.78 -1.83 5.60
N GLN A 25 14.47 -0.79 6.35
CA GLN A 25 14.07 -0.89 7.76
C GLN A 25 12.60 -1.30 7.89
N ALA A 26 11.77 -0.84 6.97
CA ALA A 26 10.37 -1.20 6.85
C ALA A 26 9.92 -1.05 5.40
N ILE A 27 8.84 -1.73 5.03
CA ILE A 27 8.22 -1.65 3.72
C ILE A 27 6.79 -1.15 3.88
N VAL A 28 6.42 -0.15 3.10
CA VAL A 28 5.06 0.38 3.01
C VAL A 28 4.45 0.01 1.67
N ILE A 29 3.28 -0.61 1.69
CA ILE A 29 2.52 -0.92 0.49
C ILE A 29 1.15 -0.27 0.58
N PHE A 30 0.87 0.67 -0.32
CA PHE A 30 -0.46 1.24 -0.52
C PHE A 30 -1.23 0.38 -1.53
N PHE A 31 -2.36 -0.16 -1.11
CA PHE A 31 -3.27 -0.88 -2.01
C PHE A 31 -4.23 0.12 -2.64
N THR A 32 -4.17 0.25 -3.96
CA THR A 32 -4.88 1.27 -4.72
C THR A 32 -5.56 0.66 -5.94
N THR A 33 -6.54 1.37 -6.47
CA THR A 33 -7.05 1.14 -7.83
C THR A 33 -7.39 2.48 -8.48
N ILE A 34 -7.17 2.58 -9.78
CA ILE A 34 -7.28 3.86 -10.50
C ILE A 34 -8.69 4.46 -10.48
N ASP A 35 -9.71 3.63 -10.33
CA ASP A 35 -11.12 4.02 -10.33
C ASP A 35 -11.71 4.23 -8.93
N CYS A 36 -10.89 4.16 -7.87
CA CYS A 36 -11.33 4.45 -6.51
C CYS A 36 -11.10 5.93 -6.15
N PRO A 37 -12.16 6.77 -6.05
CA PRO A 37 -12.00 8.18 -5.72
C PRO A 37 -11.35 8.43 -4.36
N LEU A 38 -11.62 7.57 -3.37
CA LEU A 38 -11.02 7.68 -2.04
C LEU A 38 -9.52 7.42 -2.10
N SER A 39 -9.10 6.38 -2.83
CA SER A 39 -7.68 6.07 -3.06
C SER A 39 -6.99 7.26 -3.74
N ASN A 40 -7.57 7.78 -4.81
CA ASN A 40 -7.02 8.89 -5.57
C ASN A 40 -6.85 10.16 -4.71
N SER A 41 -7.79 10.42 -3.81
CA SER A 41 -7.74 11.57 -2.91
C SER A 41 -6.58 11.53 -1.92
N TYR A 42 -6.03 10.34 -1.64
CA TYR A 42 -4.91 10.16 -0.72
C TYR A 42 -3.53 10.24 -1.35
N VAL A 43 -3.41 10.25 -2.69
CA VAL A 43 -2.09 10.25 -3.35
C VAL A 43 -1.18 11.39 -2.87
N PRO A 44 -1.65 12.64 -2.69
CA PRO A 44 -0.81 13.69 -2.14
C PRO A 44 -0.27 13.38 -0.74
N GLU A 45 -1.09 12.77 0.12
CA GLU A 45 -0.64 12.37 1.47
C GLU A 45 0.32 11.19 1.43
N MET A 46 0.09 10.21 0.57
CA MET A 46 1.04 9.11 0.34
C MET A 46 2.42 9.66 -0.06
N ASN A 47 2.46 10.63 -0.96
CA ASN A 47 3.70 11.28 -1.38
C ASN A 47 4.39 12.05 -0.23
N ARG A 48 3.62 12.75 0.61
CA ARG A 48 4.17 13.44 1.79
C ARG A 48 4.77 12.45 2.80
N ILE A 49 4.09 11.34 3.05
CA ILE A 49 4.60 10.29 3.95
C ILE A 49 5.89 9.69 3.37
N ARG A 50 5.90 9.36 2.09
CA ARG A 50 7.12 8.88 1.41
C ARG A 50 8.26 9.87 1.57
N GLN A 51 8.05 11.15 1.36
CA GLN A 51 9.07 12.18 1.52
C GLN A 51 9.62 12.24 2.95
N THR A 52 8.75 12.07 3.95
CA THR A 52 9.15 12.13 5.36
C THR A 52 10.00 10.93 5.78
N TYR A 53 9.70 9.73 5.26
CA TYR A 53 10.27 8.48 5.78
C TYR A 53 11.30 7.80 4.87
N SER A 54 11.43 8.21 3.61
CA SER A 54 12.36 7.56 2.68
C SER A 54 13.82 7.61 3.13
N ASP A 55 14.26 8.73 3.68
CA ASP A 55 15.61 8.91 4.20
C ASP A 55 15.88 8.11 5.50
N ARG A 56 14.83 7.56 6.08
CA ARG A 56 14.90 6.71 7.28
C ARG A 56 14.90 5.22 6.94
N GLY A 57 15.14 4.88 5.68
CA GLY A 57 15.27 3.50 5.22
C GLY A 57 13.94 2.78 4.96
N VAL A 58 12.85 3.51 4.79
CA VAL A 58 11.54 2.93 4.44
C VAL A 58 11.39 2.85 2.93
N ALA A 59 11.07 1.67 2.41
CA ALA A 59 10.73 1.45 1.01
C ALA A 59 9.23 1.62 0.79
N PHE A 60 8.84 2.30 -0.28
CA PHE A 60 7.45 2.63 -0.59
C PHE A 60 7.02 2.07 -1.94
N TYR A 61 5.86 1.46 -1.96
CA TYR A 61 5.19 0.97 -3.16
C TYR A 61 3.69 1.26 -3.11
N ALA A 62 3.08 1.47 -4.27
CA ALA A 62 1.65 1.25 -4.46
C ALA A 62 1.45 -0.03 -5.28
N VAL A 63 0.34 -0.69 -5.10
CA VAL A 63 -0.07 -1.87 -5.87
C VAL A 63 -1.43 -1.62 -6.48
N GLN A 64 -1.51 -1.74 -7.81
CA GLN A 64 -2.79 -1.78 -8.51
C GLN A 64 -3.48 -3.10 -8.17
N THR A 65 -4.60 -3.03 -7.46
CA THR A 65 -5.29 -4.22 -6.95
C THR A 65 -6.25 -4.86 -7.95
N ASP A 66 -6.85 -4.06 -8.84
CA ASP A 66 -7.75 -4.59 -9.87
C ASP A 66 -6.95 -5.06 -11.09
N THR A 67 -6.95 -6.37 -11.31
CA THR A 67 -6.19 -7.02 -12.39
C THR A 67 -6.86 -6.92 -13.75
N THR A 68 -8.09 -6.41 -13.83
CA THR A 68 -8.83 -6.25 -15.09
C THR A 68 -8.47 -4.96 -15.83
N ILE A 69 -7.78 -4.05 -15.15
CA ILE A 69 -7.37 -2.76 -15.70
C ILE A 69 -6.07 -2.90 -16.49
N ALA A 70 -6.03 -2.35 -17.70
CA ALA A 70 -4.85 -2.42 -18.56
C ALA A 70 -3.65 -1.67 -17.97
N GLU A 71 -2.45 -2.23 -18.10
CA GLU A 71 -1.21 -1.61 -17.59
C GLU A 71 -1.00 -0.18 -18.12
N ALA A 72 -1.37 0.09 -19.38
CA ALA A 72 -1.25 1.42 -19.97
C ALA A 72 -2.12 2.46 -19.26
N GLU A 73 -3.30 2.06 -18.77
CA GLU A 73 -4.18 2.93 -17.99
C GLU A 73 -3.61 3.18 -16.59
N VAL A 74 -3.08 2.15 -15.96
CA VAL A 74 -2.40 2.29 -14.66
C VAL A 74 -1.19 3.21 -14.76
N ARG A 75 -0.38 3.07 -15.82
CA ARG A 75 0.77 3.94 -16.07
C ARG A 75 0.35 5.40 -16.25
N ARG A 76 -0.66 5.66 -17.06
CA ARG A 76 -1.18 7.01 -17.27
C ARG A 76 -1.68 7.61 -15.97
N HIS A 77 -2.48 6.87 -15.21
CA HIS A 77 -2.96 7.28 -13.90
C HIS A 77 -1.82 7.61 -12.93
N ALA A 78 -0.79 6.75 -12.85
CA ALA A 78 0.35 6.98 -11.97
C ALA A 78 1.08 8.30 -12.30
N ARG A 79 1.17 8.66 -13.58
CA ARG A 79 1.75 9.93 -14.02
C ARG A 79 0.82 11.11 -13.75
N ASP A 80 -0.46 10.98 -14.06
CA ASP A 80 -1.46 12.04 -13.88
C ASP A 80 -1.63 12.42 -12.40
N PHE A 81 -1.58 11.44 -11.50
CA PHE A 81 -1.64 11.66 -10.05
C PHE A 81 -0.26 11.90 -9.41
N ALA A 82 0.81 11.89 -10.19
CA ALA A 82 2.17 12.19 -9.75
C ALA A 82 2.64 11.32 -8.58
N PHE A 83 2.44 9.99 -8.66
CA PHE A 83 3.04 9.08 -7.68
C PHE A 83 4.56 9.25 -7.64
N SER A 84 5.12 9.49 -6.46
CA SER A 84 6.56 9.71 -6.26
C SER A 84 7.34 8.42 -5.93
N PHE A 85 6.68 7.27 -6.00
CA PHE A 85 7.22 5.94 -5.72
C PHE A 85 6.61 4.91 -6.69
N PRO A 86 7.21 3.71 -6.82
CA PRO A 86 6.77 2.72 -7.79
C PRO A 86 5.32 2.28 -7.58
N VAL A 87 4.56 2.21 -8.67
CA VAL A 87 3.24 1.58 -8.73
C VAL A 87 3.39 0.22 -9.38
N LEU A 88 3.21 -0.84 -8.61
CA LEU A 88 3.45 -2.22 -9.02
C LEU A 88 2.24 -2.80 -9.73
N ILE A 89 2.50 -3.59 -10.75
CA ILE A 89 1.53 -4.42 -11.45
C ILE A 89 1.60 -5.83 -10.86
N ASP A 90 0.53 -6.26 -10.22
CA ASP A 90 0.43 -7.54 -9.49
C ASP A 90 -0.69 -8.42 -10.05
N PRO A 91 -0.47 -9.10 -11.20
CA PRO A 91 -1.51 -9.81 -11.90
C PRO A 91 -2.08 -11.00 -11.14
N ARG A 92 -1.38 -11.47 -10.12
CA ARG A 92 -1.82 -12.59 -9.26
C ARG A 92 -2.32 -12.13 -7.88
N GLN A 93 -2.35 -10.84 -7.63
CA GLN A 93 -2.65 -10.27 -6.32
C GLN A 93 -1.79 -10.86 -5.18
N SER A 94 -0.52 -11.15 -5.49
CA SER A 94 0.39 -11.78 -4.55
C SER A 94 0.66 -10.92 -3.31
N LEU A 95 0.82 -9.62 -3.48
CA LEU A 95 1.02 -8.68 -2.35
C LEU A 95 -0.29 -8.39 -1.62
N VAL A 96 -1.42 -8.36 -2.31
CA VAL A 96 -2.76 -8.27 -1.69
C VAL A 96 -2.97 -9.45 -0.74
N GLN A 97 -2.67 -10.66 -1.19
CA GLN A 97 -2.79 -11.89 -0.39
C GLN A 97 -1.79 -11.91 0.77
N LEU A 98 -0.54 -11.52 0.52
CA LEU A 98 0.50 -11.46 1.55
C LEU A 98 0.09 -10.56 2.72
N ALA A 99 -0.44 -9.39 2.42
CA ALA A 99 -0.84 -8.42 3.42
C ALA A 99 -2.21 -8.70 4.04
N GLY A 100 -3.09 -9.39 3.31
CA GLY A 100 -4.49 -9.58 3.69
C GLY A 100 -5.33 -8.33 3.48
N ALA A 101 -4.99 -7.49 2.50
CA ALA A 101 -5.73 -6.27 2.18
C ALA A 101 -7.13 -6.61 1.61
N THR A 102 -8.12 -5.77 1.93
CA THR A 102 -9.53 -5.98 1.57
C THR A 102 -10.16 -4.80 0.85
N ALA A 103 -9.56 -3.63 0.95
CA ALA A 103 -10.11 -2.37 0.41
C ALA A 103 -9.02 -1.44 -0.13
N THR A 104 -9.45 -0.42 -0.85
CA THR A 104 -8.57 0.66 -1.32
C THR A 104 -9.15 2.03 -0.92
N PRO A 105 -8.35 2.97 -0.40
CA PRO A 105 -6.94 2.78 -0.05
C PRO A 105 -6.80 2.05 1.30
N GLU A 106 -6.05 1.00 1.32
CA GLU A 106 -5.57 0.36 2.54
C GLU A 106 -4.05 0.36 2.50
N VAL A 107 -3.38 0.34 3.63
CA VAL A 107 -1.92 0.37 3.67
C VAL A 107 -1.39 -0.68 4.63
N ALA A 108 -0.34 -1.37 4.21
CA ALA A 108 0.41 -2.29 5.05
C ALA A 108 1.80 -1.74 5.36
N VAL A 109 2.27 -1.97 6.58
CA VAL A 109 3.67 -1.86 6.95
C VAL A 109 4.20 -3.25 7.22
N LEU A 110 5.26 -3.63 6.52
CA LEU A 110 5.88 -4.94 6.61
C LEU A 110 7.31 -4.83 7.13
N SER A 111 7.75 -5.86 7.83
CA SER A 111 9.17 -6.05 8.08
C SER A 111 9.89 -6.46 6.78
N LYS A 112 11.22 -6.35 6.78
CA LYS A 112 12.05 -6.80 5.65
C LYS A 112 11.90 -8.29 5.30
N SER A 113 11.36 -9.09 6.23
CA SER A 113 11.03 -10.51 6.00
C SER A 113 9.58 -10.73 5.51
N GLY A 114 8.81 -9.66 5.30
CA GLY A 114 7.44 -9.74 4.83
C GLY A 114 6.39 -9.96 5.90
N LYS A 115 6.76 -9.88 7.19
CA LYS A 115 5.78 -9.94 8.28
C LYS A 115 4.96 -8.66 8.32
N VAL A 116 3.64 -8.79 8.36
CA VAL A 116 2.72 -7.65 8.49
C VAL A 116 2.79 -7.10 9.93
N LEU A 117 3.22 -5.84 10.05
CA LEU A 117 3.32 -5.13 11.32
C LEU A 117 2.14 -4.18 11.54
N TYR A 118 1.57 -3.70 10.45
CA TYR A 118 0.37 -2.85 10.43
C TYR A 118 -0.44 -3.12 9.16
N LEU A 119 -1.75 -3.13 9.27
CA LEU A 119 -2.67 -3.11 8.14
C LEU A 119 -3.90 -2.28 8.50
N GLY A 120 -4.21 -1.27 7.69
CA GLY A 120 -5.38 -0.45 7.92
C GLY A 120 -5.39 0.85 7.12
N ARG A 121 -6.00 1.87 7.71
CA ARG A 121 -6.15 3.19 7.10
C ARG A 121 -4.84 4.00 7.16
N ILE A 122 -4.72 4.96 6.27
CA ILE A 122 -3.60 5.92 6.28
C ILE A 122 -3.74 6.87 7.47
N ASP A 123 -4.92 7.45 7.62
CA ASP A 123 -5.32 8.32 8.72
C ASP A 123 -6.85 8.30 8.91
N ASN A 124 -7.38 9.09 9.83
CA ASN A 124 -8.82 9.16 10.10
C ASN A 124 -9.55 10.26 9.32
N ARG A 125 -8.99 10.74 8.21
CA ARG A 125 -9.60 11.78 7.38
C ARG A 125 -10.96 11.38 6.83
N ILE A 126 -11.11 10.14 6.38
CA ILE A 126 -12.34 9.61 5.82
C ILE A 126 -13.14 8.94 6.95
N GLU A 127 -14.30 9.48 7.26
CA GLU A 127 -15.23 8.88 8.24
C GLU A 127 -16.22 7.92 7.58
N ASP A 128 -16.67 8.28 6.36
CA ASP A 128 -17.55 7.49 5.50
C ASP A 128 -17.32 7.91 4.04
N PHE A 129 -17.93 7.24 3.06
CA PHE A 129 -17.71 7.50 1.64
C PHE A 129 -17.93 8.95 1.23
N ASP A 130 -18.89 9.62 1.85
CA ASP A 130 -19.27 11.02 1.59
C ASP A 130 -18.93 11.97 2.75
N LYS A 131 -18.30 11.46 3.81
CA LYS A 131 -18.01 12.23 5.02
C LYS A 131 -16.52 12.27 5.32
N ARG A 132 -15.99 13.48 5.35
CA ARG A 132 -14.58 13.76 5.65
C ARG A 132 -14.44 14.63 6.89
N ARG A 133 -13.42 14.36 7.69
CA ARG A 133 -13.00 15.26 8.76
C ARG A 133 -12.35 16.51 8.17
N SER A 134 -12.62 17.66 8.75
CA SER A 134 -11.90 18.91 8.43
C SER A 134 -10.47 18.89 8.95
N VAL A 135 -10.21 18.17 10.05
CA VAL A 135 -8.90 18.03 10.68
C VAL A 135 -8.60 16.56 10.92
N VAL A 136 -7.43 16.10 10.49
CA VAL A 136 -6.91 14.78 10.81
C VAL A 136 -6.44 14.78 12.27
N THR A 137 -6.98 13.88 13.09
CA THR A 137 -6.63 13.76 14.51
C THR A 137 -5.86 12.48 14.82
N GLU A 138 -5.90 11.50 13.92
CA GLU A 138 -5.20 10.22 14.04
C GLU A 138 -4.47 9.90 12.74
N SER A 139 -3.14 9.87 12.82
CA SER A 139 -2.24 9.56 11.71
C SER A 139 -1.69 8.14 11.87
N ASP A 140 -2.55 7.16 11.67
CA ASP A 140 -2.28 5.75 12.03
C ASP A 140 -1.04 5.18 11.33
N LEU A 141 -0.86 5.45 10.02
CA LEU A 141 0.32 4.99 9.30
C LEU A 141 1.61 5.63 9.83
N ARG A 142 1.61 6.93 10.07
CA ARG A 142 2.78 7.63 10.62
C ARG A 142 3.12 7.10 12.02
N ASN A 143 2.12 6.89 12.86
CA ASN A 143 2.30 6.32 14.20
C ASN A 143 2.88 4.90 14.12
N ALA A 144 2.41 4.07 13.19
CA ALA A 144 2.94 2.73 12.96
C ALA A 144 4.42 2.78 12.52
N LEU A 145 4.76 3.64 11.55
CA LEU A 145 6.13 3.79 11.07
C LEU A 145 7.07 4.29 12.17
N ASP A 146 6.65 5.27 12.96
CA ASP A 146 7.45 5.80 14.08
C ASP A 146 7.73 4.71 15.12
N ALA A 147 6.74 3.87 15.44
CA ALA A 147 6.92 2.75 16.35
C ALA A 147 7.88 1.70 15.78
N VAL A 148 7.69 1.30 14.52
CA VAL A 148 8.55 0.30 13.86
C VAL A 148 10.00 0.77 13.79
N LEU A 149 10.23 2.00 13.37
CA LEU A 149 11.58 2.59 13.26
C LEU A 149 12.26 2.79 14.61
N ALA A 150 11.49 2.95 15.68
CA ALA A 150 11.99 3.03 17.05
C ALA A 150 12.15 1.67 17.72
N GLY A 151 11.84 0.57 17.03
CA GLY A 151 11.89 -0.77 17.59
C GLY A 151 10.82 -1.05 18.66
N ARG A 152 9.71 -0.28 18.63
CA ARG A 152 8.59 -0.43 19.55
C ARG A 152 7.44 -1.18 18.90
N PRO A 153 6.61 -1.89 19.67
CA PRO A 153 5.36 -2.46 19.15
C PRO A 153 4.46 -1.38 18.57
N VAL A 154 3.78 -1.71 17.47
CA VAL A 154 2.76 -0.83 16.87
C VAL A 154 1.54 -0.80 17.79
N PRO A 155 1.09 0.38 18.28
CA PRO A 155 -0.01 0.49 19.26
C PRO A 155 -1.33 -0.10 18.74
N HIS A 156 -1.64 0.14 17.48
CA HIS A 156 -2.82 -0.37 16.78
C HIS A 156 -2.39 -1.02 15.48
N ALA A 157 -2.07 -2.32 15.54
CA ALA A 157 -1.59 -3.07 14.39
C ALA A 157 -2.65 -3.27 13.29
N ARG A 158 -3.92 -3.06 13.63
CA ARG A 158 -5.05 -3.11 12.71
C ARG A 158 -5.98 -1.94 12.98
N THR A 159 -6.41 -1.24 11.93
CA THR A 159 -7.42 -0.20 11.99
C THR A 159 -8.46 -0.42 10.90
N PRO A 160 -9.74 -0.08 11.15
CA PRO A 160 -10.77 -0.20 10.12
C PRO A 160 -10.51 0.81 8.99
N VAL A 161 -10.82 0.39 7.77
CA VAL A 161 -10.67 1.18 6.56
C VAL A 161 -12.03 1.49 5.96
N VAL A 162 -12.23 2.74 5.55
CA VAL A 162 -13.31 3.14 4.65
C VAL A 162 -12.72 3.25 3.25
N GLY A 163 -13.19 2.42 2.33
CA GLY A 163 -12.64 2.35 0.99
C GLY A 163 -13.48 1.51 0.03
N CYS A 164 -13.01 1.43 -1.21
CA CYS A 164 -13.60 0.59 -2.24
C CYS A 164 -13.15 -0.85 -2.03
N GLY A 165 -14.06 -1.82 -2.07
CA GLY A 165 -13.71 -3.25 -1.96
C GLY A 165 -12.77 -3.69 -3.08
N ILE A 166 -11.80 -4.54 -2.76
CA ILE A 166 -10.89 -5.11 -3.75
C ILE A 166 -11.66 -6.14 -4.60
N ASN A 167 -11.50 -6.04 -5.91
CA ASN A 167 -11.98 -7.05 -6.85
C ASN A 167 -11.00 -8.23 -6.85
N PHE A 168 -11.29 -9.25 -6.02
CA PHE A 168 -10.42 -10.41 -5.89
C PHE A 168 -10.50 -11.33 -7.10
N LEU A 169 -9.35 -11.90 -7.46
CA LEU A 169 -9.30 -13.00 -8.42
C LEU A 169 -10.17 -14.17 -7.91
N THR A 170 -11.03 -14.69 -8.77
CA THR A 170 -11.78 -15.92 -8.50
C THR A 170 -10.77 -17.06 -8.41
N GLN A 171 -10.68 -17.72 -7.27
CA GLN A 171 -9.95 -18.98 -7.20
C GLN A 171 -10.69 -19.98 -8.07
N GLU A 172 -10.08 -20.39 -9.19
CA GLU A 172 -10.56 -21.56 -9.90
C GLU A 172 -10.55 -22.72 -8.91
N LYS A 173 -11.74 -23.24 -8.60
CA LYS A 173 -11.84 -24.52 -7.89
C LYS A 173 -11.14 -25.54 -8.79
N LYS A 174 -9.96 -25.97 -8.38
CA LYS A 174 -9.30 -27.11 -9.00
C LYS A 174 -10.27 -28.30 -8.93
N PRO A 175 -10.56 -28.99 -10.05
CA PRO A 175 -11.43 -30.15 -10.07
C PRO A 175 -10.90 -31.29 -9.21
#